data_391a19ae4168cfcb406a214376b675b2
#
_entry.id   391a19ae4168cfcb406a214376b675b2
#
_cell.length_a   1.000
_cell.length_b   1.000
_cell.length_c   1.000
_cell.angle_alpha   90.00
_cell.angle_beta   90.00
_cell.angle_gamma   90.00
#
_symmetry.space_group_name_H-M   'P 1'
#
loop_
_entity.id
_entity.type
_entity.pdbx_description
1 polymer ?
#
loop_
_entity_poly.entity_id
_entity_poly.type
_entity_poly.pdbx_seq_one_letter_code
_entity_poly.pdbx_strand_id
1 'polypeptide(L)'
;MAQNTIKASEISDILLDQLRGIDNSLQYEEVGHVLTVSDGVARIYGLAGAEAGELLEFDSGVKGVVMNLEEDNVGVVLLGPTDQVGEGMNVRRMGRIAGIPVGEGLVGRVVDPIGTPLDGLGPVEGETVRMPLERKAPGVIYRQPVNEPLQTGLKAIDAMIPIGRGQRELIIGDRQTGKTAIAIDTIINQRSEYLAGKPVYCIYVAVGQKGSTVASIVQTLRAKGAMDYTIVVAATAADPAALQYYAPFAGAAIGEYFRDTGRHALVVYDDLSKQAVAYREVSLILRRPSGREAYPGDVFYLHSRLLERAAKIINQQEVAEQMNDLPECLKGKVRAGGSLTALPIIETQAGDVSAYIPTNVISITDGQIYLESSLFNAGFRPAINVGISVSRVGGSAQVKSMKKVAGTLKIDQAQYNELEAFSKFSSDMDKVTAMTLDKGRKNNQLLIQPQYSPMPVGEQVAILYCGTHALMADLRVDQVIEFQNLFLDRMRASHQDILDELGAGRMPDGAPAVIEKEAADLCNMLIQKV
;
A
#
# COMPACT_ATOMS: atom_id res chain seq x y z
N MET A 1 -82.07 -30.64 7.46
CA MET A 1 -81.09 -29.54 7.49
C MET A 1 -80.27 -29.66 8.74
N ALA A 2 -79.09 -30.21 8.69
CA ALA A 2 -78.22 -30.32 9.85
C ALA A 2 -77.39 -29.03 9.95
N GLN A 3 -77.60 -28.25 10.96
CA GLN A 3 -76.79 -27.10 11.31
C GLN A 3 -75.43 -27.63 11.84
N ASN A 4 -74.40 -27.48 11.08
CA ASN A 4 -73.00 -27.66 11.53
C ASN A 4 -72.70 -26.48 12.47
N THR A 5 -72.88 -26.64 13.75
CA THR A 5 -72.35 -25.75 14.77
C THR A 5 -70.88 -26.08 14.98
N ILE A 6 -69.98 -25.23 14.43
CA ILE A 6 -68.54 -25.31 14.68
C ILE A 6 -68.35 -25.16 16.19
N LYS A 7 -67.69 -26.12 16.82
CA LYS A 7 -67.43 -26.07 18.27
C LYS A 7 -66.35 -25.02 18.55
N ALA A 8 -66.50 -24.30 19.66
CA ALA A 8 -65.51 -23.26 20.05
C ALA A 8 -64.05 -23.77 20.16
N SER A 9 -63.89 -25.07 20.42
CA SER A 9 -62.53 -25.73 20.38
C SER A 9 -61.94 -25.82 18.98
N GLU A 10 -62.75 -26.05 17.94
CA GLU A 10 -62.28 -26.12 16.56
C GLU A 10 -61.87 -24.74 16.03
N ILE A 11 -62.53 -23.66 16.46
CA ILE A 11 -62.17 -22.29 16.17
C ILE A 11 -60.83 -21.95 16.87
N SER A 12 -60.67 -22.40 18.12
CA SER A 12 -59.41 -22.20 18.88
C SER A 12 -58.26 -22.96 18.26
N ASP A 13 -58.46 -24.18 17.77
CA ASP A 13 -57.41 -24.98 17.10
C ASP A 13 -57.04 -24.41 15.73
N ILE A 14 -58.01 -23.91 14.96
CA ILE A 14 -57.76 -23.22 13.69
C ILE A 14 -57.00 -21.89 13.92
N LEU A 15 -57.36 -21.13 14.95
CA LEU A 15 -56.65 -19.91 15.33
C LEU A 15 -55.23 -20.20 15.85
N LEU A 16 -55.04 -21.27 16.62
CA LEU A 16 -53.72 -21.72 17.06
C LEU A 16 -52.84 -22.25 15.91
N ASP A 17 -53.43 -22.93 14.93
CA ASP A 17 -52.68 -23.36 13.72
C ASP A 17 -52.37 -22.19 12.78
N GLN A 18 -53.28 -21.22 12.67
CA GLN A 18 -52.95 -19.97 11.95
C GLN A 18 -51.91 -19.13 12.70
N LEU A 19 -51.94 -19.09 14.02
CA LEU A 19 -50.89 -18.46 14.84
C LEU A 19 -49.55 -19.22 14.82
N ARG A 20 -49.57 -20.56 14.64
CA ARG A 20 -48.36 -21.37 14.44
C ARG A 20 -47.80 -21.28 13.01
N GLY A 21 -48.71 -21.05 12.03
CA GLY A 21 -48.29 -20.75 10.64
C GLY A 21 -47.82 -19.30 10.47
N ILE A 22 -48.02 -18.44 11.45
CA ILE A 22 -47.35 -17.19 11.68
C ILE A 22 -46.10 -17.50 12.53
N ASP A 23 -45.25 -18.42 12.07
CA ASP A 23 -43.83 -18.42 12.40
C ASP A 23 -43.21 -17.30 11.56
N ASN A 24 -43.68 -16.13 11.86
CA ASN A 24 -43.04 -14.91 11.49
C ASN A 24 -41.83 -14.74 12.40
N SER A 25 -40.72 -15.10 11.94
CA SER A 25 -39.66 -14.10 11.80
C SER A 25 -40.25 -12.94 10.96
N LEU A 26 -41.14 -12.13 11.50
CA LEU A 26 -41.20 -10.72 11.20
C LEU A 26 -39.80 -10.23 11.55
N GLN A 27 -38.88 -10.32 10.59
CA GLN A 27 -37.81 -9.36 10.47
C GLN A 27 -38.56 -8.04 10.36
N TYR A 28 -38.80 -7.40 11.51
CA TYR A 28 -39.03 -5.97 11.53
C TYR A 28 -37.80 -5.38 10.91
N GLU A 29 -37.85 -5.09 9.61
CA GLU A 29 -36.90 -4.17 9.00
C GLU A 29 -37.09 -2.89 9.82
N GLU A 30 -36.16 -2.61 10.75
CA GLU A 30 -36.16 -1.34 11.45
C GLU A 30 -35.98 -0.26 10.38
N VAL A 31 -37.03 0.48 10.13
CA VAL A 31 -37.05 1.61 9.21
C VAL A 31 -36.80 2.87 10.02
N GLY A 32 -35.71 3.55 9.72
CA GLY A 32 -35.41 4.88 10.23
C GLY A 32 -35.86 5.98 9.28
N HIS A 33 -35.86 7.20 9.76
CA HIS A 33 -36.15 8.40 8.98
C HIS A 33 -35.02 9.40 9.09
N VAL A 34 -34.64 9.98 7.95
CA VAL A 34 -33.60 11.03 7.91
C VAL A 34 -34.13 12.28 8.60
N LEU A 35 -33.47 12.71 9.66
CA LEU A 35 -33.76 13.96 10.35
C LEU A 35 -33.15 15.16 9.66
N THR A 36 -31.85 15.04 9.34
CA THR A 36 -31.06 16.06 8.66
C THR A 36 -30.00 15.41 7.80
N VAL A 37 -29.66 16.07 6.70
CA VAL A 37 -28.53 15.67 5.84
C VAL A 37 -27.70 16.91 5.55
N SER A 38 -26.37 16.79 5.69
CA SER A 38 -25.40 17.85 5.37
C SER A 38 -24.03 17.24 5.06
N ASP A 39 -23.40 17.70 3.98
CA ASP A 39 -22.02 17.44 3.63
C ASP A 39 -21.60 15.94 3.71
N GLY A 40 -22.47 15.04 3.21
CA GLY A 40 -22.19 13.59 3.19
C GLY A 40 -22.47 12.86 4.51
N VAL A 41 -23.08 13.53 5.49
CA VAL A 41 -23.53 12.92 6.75
C VAL A 41 -25.03 13.09 6.91
N ALA A 42 -25.71 12.01 7.29
CA ALA A 42 -27.13 12.00 7.64
C ALA A 42 -27.32 11.66 9.12
N ARG A 43 -28.28 12.30 9.78
CA ARG A 43 -28.78 11.90 11.09
C ARG A 43 -30.10 11.21 10.92
N ILE A 44 -30.25 10.02 11.51
CA ILE A 44 -31.38 9.15 11.30
C ILE A 44 -32.02 8.84 12.66
N TYR A 45 -33.34 8.93 12.72
CA TYR A 45 -34.15 8.55 13.87
C TYR A 45 -34.76 7.16 13.65
N GLY A 46 -34.95 6.38 14.72
CA GLY A 46 -35.74 5.14 14.70
C GLY A 46 -34.95 3.85 14.43
N LEU A 47 -33.60 3.91 14.38
CA LEU A 47 -32.74 2.73 14.22
C LEU A 47 -32.07 2.32 15.54
N ALA A 48 -32.89 2.01 16.56
CA ALA A 48 -32.40 1.72 17.93
C ALA A 48 -31.49 0.47 18.01
N GLY A 49 -31.67 -0.49 17.12
CA GLY A 49 -30.88 -1.71 17.05
C GLY A 49 -29.65 -1.61 16.14
N ALA A 50 -29.34 -0.43 15.56
CA ALA A 50 -28.22 -0.27 14.64
C ALA A 50 -26.86 -0.47 15.35
N GLU A 51 -25.92 -1.08 14.65
CA GLU A 51 -24.56 -1.32 15.14
C GLU A 51 -23.56 -0.36 14.48
N ALA A 52 -22.49 0.00 15.21
CA ALA A 52 -21.42 0.80 14.64
C ALA A 52 -20.74 0.04 13.48
N GLY A 53 -20.57 0.72 12.33
CA GLY A 53 -20.05 0.11 11.11
C GLY A 53 -21.10 -0.63 10.28
N GLU A 54 -22.35 -0.70 10.71
CA GLU A 54 -23.43 -1.33 9.95
C GLU A 54 -23.74 -0.53 8.67
N LEU A 55 -24.02 -1.27 7.60
CA LEU A 55 -24.43 -0.71 6.32
C LEU A 55 -25.94 -0.45 6.32
N LEU A 56 -26.33 0.74 5.92
CA LEU A 56 -27.71 1.16 5.73
C LEU A 56 -27.99 1.43 4.24
N GLU A 57 -29.25 1.30 3.84
CA GLU A 57 -29.71 1.63 2.49
C GLU A 57 -30.86 2.63 2.57
N PHE A 58 -30.72 3.74 1.83
CA PHE A 58 -31.73 4.78 1.68
C PHE A 58 -32.71 4.41 0.55
N ASP A 59 -33.93 4.91 0.58
CA ASP A 59 -34.92 4.66 -0.49
C ASP A 59 -34.43 5.10 -1.87
N SER A 60 -33.45 6.02 -1.94
CA SER A 60 -32.78 6.43 -3.18
C SER A 60 -31.79 5.39 -3.72
N GLY A 61 -31.50 4.31 -2.98
CA GLY A 61 -30.44 3.34 -3.28
C GLY A 61 -29.05 3.77 -2.84
N VAL A 62 -28.88 4.98 -2.32
CA VAL A 62 -27.62 5.41 -1.68
C VAL A 62 -27.37 4.57 -0.45
N LYS A 63 -26.11 4.20 -0.22
CA LYS A 63 -25.70 3.46 0.98
C LYS A 63 -25.03 4.38 1.98
N GLY A 64 -25.13 4.04 3.24
CA GLY A 64 -24.45 4.75 4.32
C GLY A 64 -23.90 3.79 5.36
N VAL A 65 -22.93 4.25 6.14
CA VAL A 65 -22.32 3.50 7.24
C VAL A 65 -22.55 4.21 8.55
N VAL A 66 -23.01 3.46 9.54
CA VAL A 66 -23.24 3.96 10.91
C VAL A 66 -21.88 4.30 11.56
N MET A 67 -21.71 5.57 11.96
CA MET A 67 -20.48 6.05 12.57
C MET A 67 -20.66 6.50 14.03
N ASN A 68 -21.83 7.05 14.37
CA ASN A 68 -22.17 7.49 15.72
C ASN A 68 -23.49 6.88 16.14
N LEU A 69 -23.53 6.38 17.37
CA LEU A 69 -24.75 5.94 18.04
C LEU A 69 -25.02 6.94 19.17
N GLU A 70 -26.07 7.72 19.03
CA GLU A 70 -26.56 8.68 20.05
C GLU A 70 -27.87 8.15 20.64
N GLU A 71 -28.31 8.72 21.74
CA GLU A 71 -29.50 8.23 22.47
C GLU A 71 -30.79 8.26 21.60
N ASP A 72 -30.94 9.33 20.82
CA ASP A 72 -32.16 9.58 20.02
C ASP A 72 -31.94 9.46 18.51
N ASN A 73 -30.70 9.34 18.05
CA ASN A 73 -30.39 9.33 16.62
C ASN A 73 -29.11 8.58 16.31
N VAL A 74 -28.97 8.23 15.04
CA VAL A 74 -27.79 7.56 14.50
C VAL A 74 -27.10 8.48 13.48
N GLY A 75 -25.82 8.74 13.67
CA GLY A 75 -24.99 9.47 12.71
C GLY A 75 -24.44 8.53 11.65
N VAL A 76 -24.78 8.80 10.40
CA VAL A 76 -24.48 7.94 9.24
C VAL A 76 -23.70 8.73 8.21
N VAL A 77 -22.64 8.13 7.69
CA VAL A 77 -21.80 8.70 6.62
C VAL A 77 -22.25 8.11 5.29
N LEU A 78 -22.55 8.95 4.31
CA LEU A 78 -23.06 8.53 3.02
C LEU A 78 -21.91 8.04 2.11
N LEU A 79 -22.09 6.89 1.49
CA LEU A 79 -21.19 6.31 0.50
C LEU A 79 -21.61 6.63 -0.95
N GLY A 80 -22.26 7.76 -1.15
CA GLY A 80 -22.77 8.20 -2.45
C GLY A 80 -23.16 9.67 -2.46
N PRO A 81 -23.78 10.15 -3.55
CA PRO A 81 -24.15 11.54 -3.70
C PRO A 81 -25.12 12.03 -2.63
N THR A 82 -24.78 13.12 -1.97
CA THR A 82 -25.61 13.70 -0.87
C THR A 82 -26.92 14.30 -1.39
N ASP A 83 -26.95 14.79 -2.60
CA ASP A 83 -28.11 15.38 -3.26
C ASP A 83 -29.26 14.39 -3.53
N GLN A 84 -28.98 13.10 -3.47
CA GLN A 84 -29.97 12.02 -3.60
C GLN A 84 -30.61 11.62 -2.27
N VAL A 85 -30.18 12.20 -1.15
CA VAL A 85 -30.72 11.92 0.18
C VAL A 85 -31.38 13.17 0.75
N GLY A 86 -32.67 13.07 1.08
CA GLY A 86 -33.46 14.19 1.61
C GLY A 86 -33.98 13.92 3.01
N GLU A 87 -34.35 15.00 3.72
CA GLU A 87 -35.00 14.91 5.03
C GLU A 87 -36.35 14.18 4.90
N GLY A 88 -36.67 13.35 5.89
CA GLY A 88 -37.88 12.54 5.91
C GLY A 88 -37.81 11.25 5.09
N MET A 89 -36.72 11.01 4.32
CA MET A 89 -36.52 9.79 3.56
C MET A 89 -36.38 8.57 4.48
N ASN A 90 -36.92 7.41 4.05
CA ASN A 90 -36.76 6.18 4.78
C ASN A 90 -35.38 5.57 4.58
N VAL A 91 -34.92 4.91 5.63
CA VAL A 91 -33.63 4.21 5.66
C VAL A 91 -33.82 2.85 6.28
N ARG A 92 -33.26 1.81 5.65
CA ARG A 92 -33.35 0.43 6.11
C ARG A 92 -32.00 -0.09 6.57
N ARG A 93 -32.00 -0.88 7.62
CA ARG A 93 -30.83 -1.66 8.03
C ARG A 93 -30.60 -2.80 7.05
N MET A 94 -29.33 -3.01 6.69
CA MET A 94 -28.97 -4.17 5.87
C MET A 94 -28.54 -5.39 6.71
N GLY A 95 -28.50 -5.26 8.05
CA GLY A 95 -28.13 -6.34 8.98
C GLY A 95 -26.70 -6.85 8.78
N ARG A 96 -25.82 -6.04 8.21
CA ARG A 96 -24.43 -6.42 7.92
C ARG A 96 -23.48 -5.23 8.04
N ILE A 97 -22.26 -5.51 8.46
CA ILE A 97 -21.19 -4.55 8.53
C ILE A 97 -20.72 -4.16 7.12
N ALA A 98 -20.28 -2.90 6.96
CA ALA A 98 -19.75 -2.39 5.71
C ALA A 98 -18.57 -3.25 5.19
N GLY A 99 -18.65 -3.67 3.95
CA GLY A 99 -17.68 -4.57 3.35
C GLY A 99 -17.60 -4.40 1.84
N ILE A 100 -16.50 -4.87 1.26
CA ILE A 100 -16.21 -4.84 -0.17
C ILE A 100 -16.24 -6.26 -0.76
N PRO A 101 -16.79 -6.48 -1.96
CA PRO A 101 -16.62 -7.74 -2.67
C PRO A 101 -15.16 -7.91 -3.09
N VAL A 102 -14.57 -9.07 -2.83
CA VAL A 102 -13.16 -9.39 -3.13
C VAL A 102 -13.08 -10.73 -3.82
N GLY A 103 -12.16 -10.86 -4.75
CA GLY A 103 -11.92 -12.09 -5.51
C GLY A 103 -10.91 -11.87 -6.61
N GLU A 104 -10.60 -12.93 -7.33
CA GLU A 104 -9.66 -12.86 -8.47
C GLU A 104 -10.21 -12.01 -9.62
N GLY A 105 -11.53 -11.93 -9.77
CA GLY A 105 -12.17 -11.09 -10.77
C GLY A 105 -11.92 -9.58 -10.62
N LEU A 106 -11.38 -9.14 -9.47
CA LEU A 106 -10.96 -7.74 -9.28
C LEU A 106 -9.58 -7.43 -9.88
N VAL A 107 -8.78 -8.44 -10.19
CA VAL A 107 -7.45 -8.23 -10.77
C VAL A 107 -7.60 -7.58 -12.15
N GLY A 108 -6.84 -6.52 -12.39
CA GLY A 108 -6.92 -5.73 -13.62
C GLY A 108 -8.01 -4.66 -13.64
N ARG A 109 -8.85 -4.58 -12.59
CA ARG A 109 -9.99 -3.66 -12.51
C ARG A 109 -9.66 -2.39 -11.72
N VAL A 110 -10.45 -1.35 -12.01
CA VAL A 110 -10.48 -0.10 -11.26
C VAL A 110 -11.84 -0.01 -10.59
N VAL A 111 -11.87 0.06 -9.27
CA VAL A 111 -13.11 0.05 -8.47
C VAL A 111 -13.13 1.19 -7.46
N ASP A 112 -14.32 1.54 -7.00
CA ASP A 112 -14.51 2.43 -5.87
C ASP A 112 -14.31 1.69 -4.52
N PRO A 113 -14.31 2.38 -3.36
CA PRO A 113 -14.14 1.76 -2.05
C PRO A 113 -15.24 0.78 -1.62
N ILE A 114 -16.37 0.73 -2.32
CA ILE A 114 -17.45 -0.23 -2.07
C ILE A 114 -17.50 -1.36 -3.11
N GLY A 115 -16.55 -1.36 -4.06
CA GLY A 115 -16.38 -2.39 -5.10
C GLY A 115 -17.15 -2.15 -6.38
N THR A 116 -17.66 -0.93 -6.62
CA THR A 116 -18.31 -0.57 -7.89
C THR A 116 -17.24 -0.33 -8.97
N PRO A 117 -17.32 -0.96 -10.14
CA PRO A 117 -16.37 -0.73 -11.22
C PRO A 117 -16.41 0.70 -11.76
N LEU A 118 -15.23 1.31 -11.95
CA LEU A 118 -15.06 2.65 -12.50
C LEU A 118 -14.42 2.64 -13.91
N ASP A 119 -14.02 1.46 -14.39
CA ASP A 119 -13.24 1.28 -15.61
C ASP A 119 -14.08 1.13 -16.88
N GLY A 120 -15.42 1.12 -16.78
CA GLY A 120 -16.33 0.95 -17.90
C GLY A 120 -16.37 -0.46 -18.49
N LEU A 121 -15.74 -1.45 -17.86
CA LEU A 121 -15.69 -2.84 -18.34
C LEU A 121 -16.87 -3.70 -17.86
N GLY A 122 -17.91 -3.09 -17.30
CA GLY A 122 -19.07 -3.80 -16.77
C GLY A 122 -18.86 -4.40 -15.37
N PRO A 123 -19.81 -5.21 -14.89
CA PRO A 123 -19.71 -5.85 -13.58
C PRO A 123 -18.45 -6.71 -13.41
N VAL A 124 -17.99 -6.89 -12.17
CA VAL A 124 -16.88 -7.80 -11.86
C VAL A 124 -17.35 -9.24 -12.07
N GLU A 125 -16.66 -9.95 -12.94
CA GLU A 125 -16.94 -11.36 -13.25
C GLU A 125 -16.20 -12.28 -12.27
N GLY A 126 -16.76 -13.50 -12.02
CA GLY A 126 -16.17 -14.53 -11.17
C GLY A 126 -16.69 -14.55 -9.74
N GLU A 127 -16.20 -15.54 -8.98
CA GLU A 127 -16.57 -15.67 -7.57
C GLU A 127 -15.97 -14.54 -6.74
N THR A 128 -16.83 -13.82 -6.03
CA THR A 128 -16.42 -12.83 -5.05
C THR A 128 -16.92 -13.22 -3.67
N VAL A 129 -16.11 -12.93 -2.66
CA VAL A 129 -16.49 -13.01 -1.25
C VAL A 129 -16.51 -11.61 -0.67
N ARG A 130 -17.38 -11.37 0.31
CA ARG A 130 -17.46 -10.04 0.93
C ARG A 130 -16.55 -9.97 2.15
N MET A 131 -15.55 -9.09 2.08
CA MET A 131 -14.63 -8.83 3.18
C MET A 131 -15.05 -7.55 3.92
N PRO A 132 -15.04 -7.54 5.27
CA PRO A 132 -15.32 -6.32 6.04
C PRO A 132 -14.25 -5.26 5.76
N LEU A 133 -14.69 -3.99 5.67
CA LEU A 133 -13.78 -2.86 5.49
C LEU A 133 -12.88 -2.69 6.73
N GLU A 134 -13.48 -2.74 7.90
CA GLU A 134 -12.74 -2.70 9.17
C GLU A 134 -12.66 -4.10 9.78
N ARG A 135 -11.45 -4.50 10.13
CA ARG A 135 -11.13 -5.80 10.73
C ARG A 135 -9.94 -5.64 11.66
N LYS A 136 -9.93 -6.38 12.77
CA LYS A 136 -8.77 -6.42 13.66
C LYS A 136 -7.57 -7.06 12.98
N ALA A 137 -6.40 -6.49 13.21
CA ALA A 137 -5.14 -7.05 12.71
C ALA A 137 -4.87 -8.44 13.30
N PRO A 138 -4.14 -9.31 12.58
CA PRO A 138 -3.70 -10.59 13.12
C PRO A 138 -2.92 -10.41 14.42
N GLY A 139 -3.25 -11.21 15.44
CA GLY A 139 -2.53 -11.22 16.71
C GLY A 139 -1.07 -11.71 16.57
N VAL A 140 -0.26 -11.51 17.60
CA VAL A 140 1.19 -11.80 17.58
C VAL A 140 1.50 -13.26 17.24
N ILE A 141 0.71 -14.21 17.74
CA ILE A 141 0.92 -15.65 17.54
C ILE A 141 0.69 -16.10 16.08
N TYR A 142 -0.04 -15.32 15.29
CA TYR A 142 -0.35 -15.62 13.88
C TYR A 142 0.66 -15.02 12.91
N ARG A 143 1.64 -14.26 13.42
CA ARG A 143 2.67 -13.59 12.62
C ARG A 143 3.99 -14.34 12.67
N GLN A 144 4.79 -14.19 11.64
CA GLN A 144 6.18 -14.59 11.61
C GLN A 144 7.10 -13.41 11.25
N PRO A 145 8.41 -13.51 11.56
CA PRO A 145 9.37 -12.49 11.20
C PRO A 145 9.43 -12.24 9.69
N VAL A 146 9.63 -10.98 9.32
CA VAL A 146 9.85 -10.57 7.94
C VAL A 146 11.28 -10.92 7.53
N ASN A 147 11.43 -11.89 6.63
CA ASN A 147 12.72 -12.43 6.20
C ASN A 147 12.80 -12.71 4.68
N GLU A 148 11.78 -12.30 3.93
CA GLU A 148 11.74 -12.42 2.47
C GLU A 148 11.73 -11.03 1.85
N PRO A 149 12.59 -10.76 0.84
CA PRO A 149 12.63 -9.45 0.19
C PRO A 149 11.38 -9.20 -0.64
N LEU A 150 10.92 -7.95 -0.63
CA LEU A 150 10.06 -7.37 -1.66
C LEU A 150 10.95 -6.46 -2.50
N GLN A 151 11.30 -6.89 -3.70
CA GLN A 151 12.17 -6.13 -4.57
C GLN A 151 11.43 -4.96 -5.18
N THR A 152 11.95 -3.75 -5.00
CA THR A 152 11.37 -2.53 -5.58
C THR A 152 11.86 -2.26 -7.00
N GLY A 153 13.00 -2.85 -7.37
CA GLY A 153 13.69 -2.56 -8.62
C GLY A 153 14.45 -1.23 -8.61
N LEU A 154 14.49 -0.55 -7.48
CA LEU A 154 15.19 0.71 -7.30
C LEU A 154 16.48 0.47 -6.51
N LYS A 155 17.63 0.73 -7.15
CA LYS A 155 18.96 0.49 -6.59
C LYS A 155 19.15 1.08 -5.20
N ALA A 156 18.71 2.33 -5.01
CA ALA A 156 18.86 3.03 -3.74
C ALA A 156 18.06 2.38 -2.60
N ILE A 157 16.86 1.87 -2.89
CA ILE A 157 15.99 1.23 -1.90
C ILE A 157 16.47 -0.18 -1.62
N ASP A 158 16.59 -1.01 -2.64
CA ASP A 158 16.94 -2.43 -2.49
C ASP A 158 18.31 -2.63 -1.83
N ALA A 159 19.25 -1.69 -2.06
CA ALA A 159 20.60 -1.72 -1.48
C ALA A 159 20.67 -1.18 -0.04
N MET A 160 19.99 -0.06 0.26
CA MET A 160 20.23 0.69 1.50
C MET A 160 19.03 0.73 2.46
N ILE A 161 17.81 0.54 1.96
CA ILE A 161 16.55 0.63 2.70
C ILE A 161 15.65 -0.52 2.27
N PRO A 162 16.08 -1.79 2.40
CA PRO A 162 15.36 -2.93 1.85
C PRO A 162 14.01 -3.11 2.51
N ILE A 163 13.04 -3.52 1.69
CA ILE A 163 11.66 -3.79 2.12
C ILE A 163 11.42 -5.29 2.10
N GLY A 164 10.79 -5.82 3.14
CA GLY A 164 10.42 -7.22 3.24
C GLY A 164 8.93 -7.47 3.06
N ARG A 165 8.58 -8.67 2.63
CA ARG A 165 7.18 -9.11 2.49
C ARG A 165 6.50 -9.18 3.84
N GLY A 166 5.47 -8.36 4.05
CA GLY A 166 4.78 -8.20 5.32
C GLY A 166 5.21 -6.98 6.14
N GLN A 167 6.15 -6.18 5.63
CA GLN A 167 6.62 -4.94 6.25
C GLN A 167 5.71 -3.76 5.91
N ARG A 168 5.74 -2.73 6.77
CA ARG A 168 5.14 -1.41 6.55
C ARG A 168 6.26 -0.40 6.37
N GLU A 169 6.49 0.06 5.16
CA GLU A 169 7.53 1.04 4.87
C GLU A 169 6.91 2.33 4.37
N LEU A 170 7.11 3.42 5.11
CA LEU A 170 6.55 4.73 4.80
C LEU A 170 7.35 5.40 3.66
N ILE A 171 6.66 5.96 2.68
CA ILE A 171 7.22 6.86 1.68
C ILE A 171 6.79 8.29 2.04
N ILE A 172 7.72 9.14 2.42
CA ILE A 172 7.43 10.48 2.94
C ILE A 172 8.25 11.55 2.23
N GLY A 173 7.66 12.71 1.98
CA GLY A 173 8.33 13.86 1.36
C GLY A 173 7.35 14.89 0.84
N ASP A 174 7.86 16.01 0.38
CA ASP A 174 7.06 17.11 -0.14
C ASP A 174 6.34 16.76 -1.44
N ARG A 175 5.42 17.61 -1.84
CA ARG A 175 4.68 17.46 -3.08
C ARG A 175 5.64 17.39 -4.28
N GLN A 176 5.36 16.51 -5.24
CA GLN A 176 6.12 16.32 -6.49
C GLN A 176 7.59 15.87 -6.30
N THR A 177 7.96 15.26 -5.19
CA THR A 177 9.30 14.69 -4.97
C THR A 177 9.48 13.27 -5.51
N GLY A 178 8.45 12.68 -6.14
CA GLY A 178 8.53 11.34 -6.74
C GLY A 178 8.00 10.20 -5.89
N LYS A 179 7.23 10.47 -4.81
CA LYS A 179 6.65 9.44 -3.93
C LYS A 179 5.84 8.39 -4.71
N THR A 180 4.88 8.85 -5.50
CA THR A 180 4.05 7.97 -6.35
C THR A 180 4.88 7.20 -7.37
N ALA A 181 5.95 7.79 -7.92
CA ALA A 181 6.82 7.12 -8.88
C ALA A 181 7.51 5.90 -8.26
N ILE A 182 8.02 6.00 -7.03
CA ILE A 182 8.62 4.88 -6.29
C ILE A 182 7.60 3.74 -6.11
N ALA A 183 6.37 4.08 -5.73
CA ALA A 183 5.31 3.10 -5.56
C ALA A 183 4.95 2.39 -6.87
N ILE A 184 4.83 3.14 -7.97
CA ILE A 184 4.54 2.58 -9.30
C ILE A 184 5.69 1.72 -9.81
N ASP A 185 6.95 2.15 -9.64
CA ASP A 185 8.12 1.34 -9.99
C ASP A 185 8.14 0.02 -9.22
N THR A 186 7.81 0.06 -7.92
CA THR A 186 7.70 -1.15 -7.09
C THR A 186 6.63 -2.10 -7.61
N ILE A 187 5.47 -1.58 -8.03
CA ILE A 187 4.40 -2.39 -8.65
C ILE A 187 4.89 -3.00 -9.98
N ILE A 188 5.47 -2.20 -10.86
CA ILE A 188 5.98 -2.66 -12.17
C ILE A 188 7.02 -3.77 -11.99
N ASN A 189 7.87 -3.66 -10.98
CA ASN A 189 8.92 -4.64 -10.72
C ASN A 189 8.40 -6.03 -10.34
N GLN A 190 7.15 -6.16 -9.85
CA GLN A 190 6.56 -7.45 -9.51
C GLN A 190 6.21 -8.31 -10.74
N ARG A 191 6.35 -7.76 -11.95
CA ARG A 191 6.08 -8.49 -13.19
C ARG A 191 6.93 -9.76 -13.34
N SER A 192 8.17 -9.74 -12.90
CA SER A 192 9.06 -10.92 -12.94
C SER A 192 8.52 -12.06 -12.07
N GLU A 193 8.03 -11.76 -10.88
CA GLU A 193 7.42 -12.74 -9.97
C GLU A 193 6.10 -13.29 -10.56
N TYR A 194 5.29 -12.42 -11.16
CA TYR A 194 4.07 -12.82 -11.85
C TYR A 194 4.34 -13.80 -12.99
N LEU A 195 5.31 -13.51 -13.87
CA LEU A 195 5.71 -14.39 -14.97
C LEU A 195 6.34 -15.71 -14.48
N ALA A 196 6.97 -15.70 -13.30
CA ALA A 196 7.49 -16.91 -12.67
C ALA A 196 6.40 -17.77 -11.98
N GLY A 197 5.13 -17.39 -12.06
CA GLY A 197 4.01 -18.11 -11.45
C GLY A 197 3.89 -17.94 -9.93
N LYS A 198 4.55 -16.94 -9.36
CA LYS A 198 4.50 -16.58 -7.93
C LYS A 198 4.08 -15.12 -7.75
N PRO A 199 2.87 -14.74 -8.18
CA PRO A 199 2.48 -13.34 -8.23
C PRO A 199 2.47 -12.70 -6.84
N VAL A 200 2.92 -11.44 -6.79
CA VAL A 200 2.60 -10.50 -5.74
C VAL A 200 1.44 -9.67 -6.25
N TYR A 201 0.25 -9.85 -5.68
CA TYR A 201 -0.92 -9.06 -6.06
C TYR A 201 -0.78 -7.64 -5.53
N CYS A 202 -0.83 -6.66 -6.42
CA CYS A 202 -0.65 -5.27 -6.07
C CYS A 202 -2.00 -4.56 -5.96
N ILE A 203 -2.16 -3.76 -4.92
CA ILE A 203 -3.35 -2.93 -4.72
C ILE A 203 -2.87 -1.46 -4.65
N TYR A 204 -3.26 -0.67 -5.64
CA TYR A 204 -2.99 0.75 -5.62
C TYR A 204 -4.24 1.50 -5.17
N VAL A 205 -4.15 2.19 -4.04
CA VAL A 205 -5.26 2.96 -3.46
C VAL A 205 -5.01 4.45 -3.67
N ALA A 206 -5.78 5.05 -4.56
CA ALA A 206 -5.78 6.49 -4.82
C ALA A 206 -6.77 7.18 -3.89
N VAL A 207 -6.29 8.06 -3.01
CA VAL A 207 -7.12 8.80 -2.05
C VAL A 207 -7.08 10.28 -2.36
N GLY A 208 -8.22 10.87 -2.68
CA GLY A 208 -8.37 12.31 -2.91
C GLY A 208 -7.49 12.85 -4.05
N GLN A 209 -7.13 12.01 -5.01
CA GLN A 209 -6.37 12.41 -6.20
C GLN A 209 -7.29 12.91 -7.30
N LYS A 210 -6.74 13.68 -8.24
CA LYS A 210 -7.48 14.08 -9.44
C LYS A 210 -7.75 12.84 -10.32
N GLY A 211 -8.95 12.71 -10.87
CA GLY A 211 -9.31 11.60 -11.75
C GLY A 211 -8.35 11.44 -12.94
N SER A 212 -7.85 12.55 -13.51
CA SER A 212 -6.84 12.53 -14.58
C SER A 212 -5.51 11.90 -14.14
N THR A 213 -5.09 12.11 -12.88
CA THR A 213 -3.87 11.49 -12.33
C THR A 213 -4.06 9.99 -12.19
N VAL A 214 -5.20 9.56 -11.64
CA VAL A 214 -5.53 8.13 -11.52
C VAL A 214 -5.57 7.46 -12.89
N ALA A 215 -6.22 8.09 -13.89
CA ALA A 215 -6.27 7.59 -15.26
C ALA A 215 -4.87 7.43 -15.87
N SER A 216 -3.99 8.41 -15.67
CA SER A 216 -2.58 8.35 -16.14
C SER A 216 -1.80 7.21 -15.50
N ILE A 217 -1.98 6.97 -14.19
CA ILE A 217 -1.35 5.85 -13.48
C ILE A 217 -1.85 4.51 -14.03
N VAL A 218 -3.16 4.34 -14.17
CA VAL A 218 -3.75 3.12 -14.74
C VAL A 218 -3.22 2.87 -16.15
N GLN A 219 -3.12 3.91 -16.99
CA GLN A 219 -2.56 3.79 -18.32
C GLN A 219 -1.08 3.39 -18.30
N THR A 220 -0.29 3.94 -17.40
CA THR A 220 1.13 3.58 -17.21
C THR A 220 1.26 2.12 -16.79
N LEU A 221 0.49 1.67 -15.79
CA LEU A 221 0.49 0.27 -15.33
C LEU A 221 0.08 -0.68 -16.45
N ARG A 222 -0.94 -0.32 -17.23
CA ARG A 222 -1.39 -1.10 -18.39
C ARG A 222 -0.32 -1.18 -19.47
N ALA A 223 0.32 -0.07 -19.83
CA ALA A 223 1.40 -0.02 -20.82
C ALA A 223 2.61 -0.89 -20.43
N LYS A 224 2.87 -1.03 -19.12
CA LYS A 224 3.95 -1.87 -18.58
C LYS A 224 3.51 -3.32 -18.31
N GLY A 225 2.25 -3.69 -18.59
CA GLY A 225 1.70 -5.03 -18.32
C GLY A 225 1.57 -5.35 -16.83
N ALA A 226 1.49 -4.31 -15.99
CA ALA A 226 1.36 -4.48 -14.54
C ALA A 226 -0.10 -4.60 -14.08
N MET A 227 -1.07 -4.26 -14.93
CA MET A 227 -2.49 -4.44 -14.59
C MET A 227 -2.89 -5.91 -14.46
N ASP A 228 -2.15 -6.85 -15.06
CA ASP A 228 -2.45 -8.29 -15.00
C ASP A 228 -2.39 -8.87 -13.58
N TYR A 229 -1.78 -8.16 -12.64
CA TYR A 229 -1.67 -8.52 -11.22
C TYR A 229 -1.97 -7.35 -10.28
N THR A 230 -2.56 -6.26 -10.80
CA THR A 230 -2.83 -5.05 -10.01
C THR A 230 -4.33 -4.75 -9.96
N ILE A 231 -4.80 -4.33 -8.79
CA ILE A 231 -6.15 -3.81 -8.54
C ILE A 231 -6.01 -2.35 -8.16
N VAL A 232 -6.85 -1.48 -8.73
CA VAL A 232 -6.86 -0.06 -8.38
C VAL A 232 -8.14 0.27 -7.63
N VAL A 233 -8.01 0.83 -6.43
CA VAL A 233 -9.12 1.37 -5.66
C VAL A 233 -9.03 2.88 -5.71
N ALA A 234 -10.04 3.54 -6.25
CA ALA A 234 -10.02 4.99 -6.46
C ALA A 234 -11.16 5.68 -5.69
N ALA A 235 -10.77 6.62 -4.84
CA ALA A 235 -11.65 7.66 -4.29
C ALA A 235 -11.04 9.00 -4.67
N THR A 236 -11.61 9.65 -5.68
CA THR A 236 -11.08 10.89 -6.25
C THR A 236 -11.38 12.10 -5.37
N ALA A 237 -10.76 13.23 -5.67
CA ALA A 237 -11.02 14.49 -4.96
C ALA A 237 -12.45 15.02 -5.14
N ALA A 238 -13.19 14.50 -6.13
CA ALA A 238 -14.59 14.86 -6.36
C ALA A 238 -15.57 13.98 -5.58
N ASP A 239 -15.08 12.86 -5.03
CA ASP A 239 -15.91 11.92 -4.27
C ASP A 239 -16.11 12.40 -2.83
N PRO A 240 -17.23 12.01 -2.18
CA PRO A 240 -17.49 12.33 -0.77
C PRO A 240 -16.33 11.95 0.15
N ALA A 241 -16.13 12.74 1.21
CA ALA A 241 -15.08 12.47 2.21
C ALA A 241 -15.15 11.05 2.80
N ALA A 242 -16.35 10.51 2.92
CA ALA A 242 -16.57 9.14 3.35
C ALA A 242 -15.88 8.09 2.48
N LEU A 243 -15.98 8.20 1.17
CA LEU A 243 -15.32 7.28 0.24
C LEU A 243 -13.80 7.43 0.32
N GLN A 244 -13.30 8.66 0.44
CA GLN A 244 -11.86 8.91 0.63
C GLN A 244 -11.35 8.32 1.96
N TYR A 245 -12.16 8.37 3.02
CA TYR A 245 -11.86 7.77 4.31
C TYR A 245 -11.79 6.24 4.23
N TYR A 246 -12.76 5.60 3.55
CA TYR A 246 -12.85 4.14 3.47
C TYR A 246 -11.92 3.51 2.41
N ALA A 247 -11.42 4.26 1.43
CA ALA A 247 -10.58 3.72 0.36
C ALA A 247 -9.35 2.93 0.86
N PRO A 248 -8.56 3.39 1.83
CA PRO A 248 -7.46 2.60 2.36
C PRO A 248 -7.91 1.31 3.05
N PHE A 249 -9.04 1.32 3.75
CA PHE A 249 -9.60 0.13 4.37
C PHE A 249 -10.08 -0.89 3.34
N ALA A 250 -10.64 -0.43 2.23
CA ALA A 250 -11.02 -1.26 1.10
C ALA A 250 -9.79 -1.94 0.46
N GLY A 251 -8.72 -1.17 0.23
CA GLY A 251 -7.45 -1.71 -0.25
C GLY A 251 -6.84 -2.73 0.71
N ALA A 252 -6.90 -2.48 2.02
CA ALA A 252 -6.46 -3.43 3.04
C ALA A 252 -7.29 -4.72 3.01
N ALA A 253 -8.62 -4.64 2.91
CA ALA A 253 -9.51 -5.79 2.84
C ALA A 253 -9.23 -6.67 1.61
N ILE A 254 -8.98 -6.05 0.44
CA ILE A 254 -8.55 -6.77 -0.77
C ILE A 254 -7.20 -7.47 -0.55
N GLY A 255 -6.22 -6.76 0.01
CA GLY A 255 -4.89 -7.32 0.29
C GLY A 255 -4.93 -8.46 1.30
N GLU A 256 -5.78 -8.38 2.32
CA GLU A 256 -5.99 -9.43 3.31
C GLU A 256 -6.58 -10.71 2.72
N TYR A 257 -7.46 -10.61 1.75
CA TYR A 257 -7.98 -11.78 1.04
C TYR A 257 -6.84 -12.60 0.42
N PHE A 258 -5.91 -11.95 -0.29
CA PHE A 258 -4.76 -12.63 -0.87
C PHE A 258 -3.82 -13.16 0.22
N ARG A 259 -3.52 -12.36 1.25
CA ARG A 259 -2.69 -12.77 2.39
C ARG A 259 -3.25 -14.01 3.09
N ASP A 260 -4.53 -13.99 3.45
CA ASP A 260 -5.15 -15.03 4.25
C ASP A 260 -5.40 -16.33 3.44
N THR A 261 -5.37 -16.23 2.11
CA THR A 261 -5.39 -17.39 1.20
C THR A 261 -3.98 -17.88 0.80
N GLY A 262 -2.93 -17.47 1.55
CA GLY A 262 -1.55 -17.94 1.41
C GLY A 262 -0.76 -17.31 0.28
N ARG A 263 -1.23 -16.20 -0.27
CA ARG A 263 -0.58 -15.46 -1.36
C ARG A 263 0.12 -14.21 -0.84
N HIS A 264 0.92 -13.57 -1.69
CA HIS A 264 1.59 -12.32 -1.34
C HIS A 264 0.84 -11.15 -1.95
N ALA A 265 0.66 -10.11 -1.16
CA ALA A 265 0.05 -8.85 -1.62
C ALA A 265 0.90 -7.65 -1.20
N LEU A 266 0.85 -6.62 -2.04
CA LEU A 266 1.41 -5.30 -1.81
C LEU A 266 0.30 -4.27 -1.90
N VAL A 267 0.10 -3.46 -0.87
CA VAL A 267 -0.84 -2.34 -0.90
C VAL A 267 -0.10 -1.02 -0.81
N VAL A 268 -0.42 -0.12 -1.72
CA VAL A 268 0.07 1.26 -1.73
C VAL A 268 -1.08 2.19 -1.37
N TYR A 269 -0.89 3.05 -0.38
CA TYR A 269 -1.88 4.07 0.01
C TYR A 269 -1.40 5.45 -0.42
N ASP A 270 -1.92 5.98 -1.51
CA ASP A 270 -1.51 7.26 -2.08
C ASP A 270 -2.65 8.30 -2.02
N ASP A 271 -2.82 9.11 -0.97
CA ASP A 271 -1.99 9.17 0.23
C ASP A 271 -2.83 9.16 1.54
N LEU A 272 -2.21 8.78 2.64
CA LEU A 272 -2.87 8.76 3.94
C LEU A 272 -3.04 10.16 4.56
N SER A 273 -2.30 11.18 4.08
CA SER A 273 -2.52 12.57 4.52
C SER A 273 -3.92 13.03 4.14
N LYS A 274 -4.38 12.70 2.92
CA LYS A 274 -5.73 13.01 2.46
C LYS A 274 -6.79 12.18 3.16
N GLN A 275 -6.51 10.92 3.47
CA GLN A 275 -7.40 10.12 4.31
C GLN A 275 -7.62 10.79 5.67
N ALA A 276 -6.57 11.29 6.31
CA ALA A 276 -6.66 11.99 7.58
C ALA A 276 -7.51 13.28 7.46
N VAL A 277 -7.36 14.03 6.38
CA VAL A 277 -8.17 15.22 6.10
C VAL A 277 -9.65 14.85 5.93
N ALA A 278 -9.95 13.81 5.15
CA ALA A 278 -11.31 13.32 4.97
C ALA A 278 -11.92 12.84 6.31
N TYR A 279 -11.14 12.14 7.13
CA TYR A 279 -11.58 11.73 8.46
C TYR A 279 -11.85 12.91 9.39
N ARG A 280 -11.01 13.95 9.34
CA ARG A 280 -11.24 15.21 10.08
C ARG A 280 -12.55 15.87 9.67
N GLU A 281 -12.81 15.98 8.37
CA GLU A 281 -14.04 16.54 7.81
C GLU A 281 -15.28 15.79 8.32
N VAL A 282 -15.32 14.48 8.12
CA VAL A 282 -16.41 13.62 8.62
C VAL A 282 -16.60 13.76 10.14
N SER A 283 -15.51 13.76 10.90
CA SER A 283 -15.57 13.86 12.37
C SER A 283 -16.08 15.22 12.85
N LEU A 284 -15.74 16.31 12.18
CA LEU A 284 -16.24 17.64 12.51
C LEU A 284 -17.75 17.77 12.23
N ILE A 285 -18.24 17.22 11.12
CA ILE A 285 -19.66 17.21 10.78
C ILE A 285 -20.44 16.36 11.80
N LEU A 286 -19.89 15.23 12.22
CA LEU A 286 -20.43 14.38 13.29
C LEU A 286 -20.29 15.01 14.70
N ARG A 287 -19.73 16.23 14.81
CA ARG A 287 -19.49 16.96 16.08
C ARG A 287 -18.63 16.20 17.09
N ARG A 288 -17.70 15.35 16.62
CA ARG A 288 -16.73 14.70 17.48
C ARG A 288 -15.73 15.75 18.03
N PRO A 289 -15.28 15.62 19.29
CA PRO A 289 -14.33 16.56 19.85
C PRO A 289 -13.01 16.57 19.05
N SER A 290 -12.55 17.76 18.68
CA SER A 290 -11.31 17.95 17.94
C SER A 290 -10.14 18.24 18.88
N GLY A 291 -8.95 17.77 18.49
CA GLY A 291 -7.67 18.00 19.15
C GLY A 291 -6.71 18.86 18.31
N ARG A 292 -5.43 18.49 18.30
CA ARG A 292 -4.38 19.20 17.56
C ARG A 292 -4.72 19.29 16.07
N GLU A 293 -4.55 20.46 15.48
CA GLU A 293 -4.83 20.76 14.06
C GLU A 293 -6.26 20.39 13.63
N ALA A 294 -7.21 20.46 14.57
CA ALA A 294 -8.60 20.06 14.40
C ALA A 294 -8.83 18.58 14.03
N TYR A 295 -7.82 17.72 14.13
CA TYR A 295 -8.01 16.28 13.99
C TYR A 295 -8.72 15.69 15.22
N PRO A 296 -9.56 14.66 15.04
CA PRO A 296 -10.14 13.94 16.18
C PRO A 296 -9.06 13.23 16.98
N GLY A 297 -9.29 13.02 18.28
CA GLY A 297 -8.31 12.43 19.20
C GLY A 297 -7.87 11.01 18.84
N ASP A 298 -8.63 10.30 18.04
CA ASP A 298 -8.38 8.94 17.59
C ASP A 298 -7.73 8.83 16.20
N VAL A 299 -7.21 9.94 15.63
CA VAL A 299 -6.55 9.90 14.31
C VAL A 299 -5.30 9.01 14.30
N PHE A 300 -4.60 8.87 15.42
CA PHE A 300 -3.52 7.88 15.55
C PHE A 300 -4.07 6.45 15.37
N TYR A 301 -5.18 6.14 16.01
CA TYR A 301 -5.84 4.85 15.92
C TYR A 301 -6.38 4.57 14.51
N LEU A 302 -6.80 5.60 13.76
CA LEU A 302 -7.16 5.47 12.35
C LEU A 302 -6.05 4.79 11.54
N HIS A 303 -4.84 5.34 11.58
CA HIS A 303 -3.72 4.82 10.81
C HIS A 303 -3.11 3.54 11.42
N SER A 304 -3.09 3.42 12.75
CA SER A 304 -2.52 2.23 13.40
C SER A 304 -3.36 0.98 13.14
N ARG A 305 -4.70 1.06 13.25
CA ARG A 305 -5.57 -0.09 12.96
C ARG A 305 -5.56 -0.50 11.48
N LEU A 306 -5.31 0.45 10.58
CA LEU A 306 -5.13 0.18 9.15
C LEU A 306 -3.79 -0.52 8.87
N LEU A 307 -2.68 0.09 9.31
CA LEU A 307 -1.33 -0.36 8.99
C LEU A 307 -0.93 -1.65 9.73
N GLU A 308 -1.45 -1.89 10.93
CA GLU A 308 -1.22 -3.15 11.65
C GLU A 308 -1.81 -4.38 10.94
N ARG A 309 -2.71 -4.20 9.98
CA ARG A 309 -3.26 -5.27 9.13
C ARG A 309 -2.21 -5.83 8.16
N ALA A 310 -1.17 -5.05 7.83
CA ALA A 310 -0.03 -5.54 7.06
C ALA A 310 0.84 -6.44 7.94
N ALA A 311 1.02 -7.68 7.50
CA ALA A 311 1.76 -8.69 8.25
C ALA A 311 2.18 -9.86 7.34
N LYS A 312 3.15 -10.64 7.80
CA LYS A 312 3.47 -11.96 7.26
C LYS A 312 2.86 -13.02 8.18
N ILE A 313 2.02 -13.87 7.63
CA ILE A 313 1.31 -14.92 8.38
C ILE A 313 2.25 -16.11 8.61
N ILE A 314 2.08 -16.74 9.76
CA ILE A 314 2.85 -17.92 10.18
C ILE A 314 2.73 -19.05 9.15
N ASN A 315 3.81 -19.87 9.02
CA ASN A 315 3.84 -21.00 8.07
C ASN A 315 3.13 -22.27 8.60
N GLN A 316 2.70 -22.27 9.85
CA GLN A 316 1.98 -23.39 10.46
C GLN A 316 0.49 -23.27 10.13
N GLN A 317 -0.03 -24.18 9.30
CA GLN A 317 -1.40 -24.15 8.80
C GLN A 317 -2.44 -24.19 9.93
N GLU A 318 -2.27 -25.05 10.92
CA GLU A 318 -3.17 -25.22 12.05
C GLU A 318 -3.31 -23.93 12.89
N VAL A 319 -2.22 -23.18 13.03
CA VAL A 319 -2.21 -21.90 13.75
C VAL A 319 -2.84 -20.81 12.89
N ALA A 320 -2.55 -20.77 11.59
CA ALA A 320 -3.11 -19.78 10.68
C ALA A 320 -4.65 -19.88 10.58
N GLU A 321 -5.20 -21.09 10.61
CA GLU A 321 -6.66 -21.33 10.59
C GLU A 321 -7.39 -20.83 11.84
N GLN A 322 -6.66 -20.63 12.95
CA GLN A 322 -7.19 -20.11 14.21
C GLN A 322 -7.05 -18.58 14.34
N MET A 323 -6.69 -17.89 13.25
CA MET A 323 -6.48 -16.45 13.26
C MET A 323 -7.70 -15.72 13.82
N ASN A 324 -7.43 -14.72 14.69
CA ASN A 324 -8.49 -13.91 15.27
C ASN A 324 -9.25 -13.12 14.20
N ASP A 325 -10.54 -12.87 14.47
CA ASP A 325 -11.41 -12.05 13.64
C ASP A 325 -11.48 -12.50 12.16
N LEU A 326 -11.45 -13.82 11.95
CA LEU A 326 -11.51 -14.41 10.62
C LEU A 326 -12.94 -14.30 10.06
N PRO A 327 -13.14 -13.62 8.91
CA PRO A 327 -14.45 -13.54 8.27
C PRO A 327 -15.02 -14.92 7.92
N GLU A 328 -16.32 -15.09 8.07
CA GLU A 328 -17.03 -16.34 7.74
C GLU A 328 -16.71 -16.84 6.32
N CYS A 329 -16.61 -15.93 5.36
CA CYS A 329 -16.33 -16.23 3.96
C CYS A 329 -14.94 -16.84 3.70
N LEU A 330 -14.01 -16.73 4.67
CA LEU A 330 -12.66 -17.29 4.60
C LEU A 330 -12.50 -18.59 5.42
N LYS A 331 -13.49 -18.98 6.21
CA LYS A 331 -13.43 -20.25 6.96
C LYS A 331 -13.18 -21.43 6.00
N GLY A 332 -12.18 -22.24 6.27
CA GLY A 332 -11.74 -23.36 5.43
C GLY A 332 -10.95 -22.98 4.16
N LYS A 333 -10.80 -21.67 3.86
CA LYS A 333 -10.01 -21.17 2.73
C LYS A 333 -8.64 -20.61 3.14
N VAL A 334 -8.40 -20.44 4.43
CA VAL A 334 -7.13 -19.93 4.97
C VAL A 334 -5.97 -20.82 4.59
N ARG A 335 -4.85 -20.19 4.18
CA ARG A 335 -3.58 -20.84 3.90
C ARG A 335 -2.46 -20.09 4.61
N ALA A 336 -1.53 -20.85 5.18
CA ALA A 336 -0.36 -20.31 5.88
C ALA A 336 0.64 -19.64 4.92
N GLY A 337 1.52 -18.79 5.46
CA GLY A 337 2.67 -18.23 4.76
C GLY A 337 2.40 -17.02 3.88
N GLY A 338 1.15 -16.58 3.74
CA GLY A 338 0.82 -15.37 2.98
C GLY A 338 1.33 -14.09 3.64
N SER A 339 1.46 -13.02 2.87
CA SER A 339 1.91 -11.72 3.37
C SER A 339 1.15 -10.55 2.75
N LEU A 340 0.98 -9.49 3.52
CA LEU A 340 0.51 -8.19 3.06
C LEU A 340 1.55 -7.15 3.43
N THR A 341 2.22 -6.57 2.43
CA THR A 341 3.18 -5.46 2.57
C THR A 341 2.46 -4.15 2.33
N ALA A 342 2.71 -3.15 3.16
CA ALA A 342 2.09 -1.83 3.01
C ALA A 342 3.14 -0.75 2.71
N LEU A 343 2.87 0.06 1.70
CA LEU A 343 3.60 1.27 1.36
C LEU A 343 2.68 2.49 1.53
N PRO A 344 2.49 2.99 2.74
CA PRO A 344 1.79 4.24 2.96
C PRO A 344 2.61 5.41 2.42
N ILE A 345 1.93 6.38 1.80
CA ILE A 345 2.52 7.63 1.35
C ILE A 345 1.99 8.76 2.24
N ILE A 346 2.90 9.62 2.70
CA ILE A 346 2.59 10.83 3.46
C ILE A 346 3.20 12.03 2.74
N GLU A 347 2.41 13.10 2.60
CA GLU A 347 2.86 14.37 2.07
C GLU A 347 3.29 15.30 3.21
N THR A 348 4.51 15.85 3.12
CA THR A 348 4.99 16.90 4.01
C THR A 348 4.87 18.27 3.35
N GLN A 349 4.98 19.31 4.14
CA GLN A 349 5.09 20.69 3.69
C GLN A 349 6.46 21.24 4.12
N ALA A 350 7.24 21.73 3.16
CA ALA A 350 8.59 22.27 3.39
C ALA A 350 9.52 21.33 4.19
N GLY A 351 9.39 20.01 3.98
CA GLY A 351 10.21 19.00 4.64
C GLY A 351 9.89 18.79 6.13
N ASP A 352 8.79 19.35 6.66
CA ASP A 352 8.43 19.21 8.07
C ASP A 352 7.88 17.83 8.41
N VAL A 353 8.76 16.98 8.91
CA VAL A 353 8.42 15.63 9.42
C VAL A 353 7.90 15.66 10.87
N SER A 354 7.95 16.82 11.55
CA SER A 354 7.49 16.98 12.92
C SER A 354 6.00 17.33 13.02
N ALA A 355 5.33 17.55 11.90
CA ALA A 355 3.89 17.74 11.81
C ALA A 355 3.12 16.53 12.39
N TYR A 356 1.85 16.76 12.74
CA TYR A 356 1.08 15.77 13.52
C TYR A 356 0.90 14.44 12.80
N ILE A 357 0.44 14.43 11.56
CA ILE A 357 0.21 13.18 10.81
C ILE A 357 1.52 12.47 10.44
N PRO A 358 2.56 13.13 9.89
CA PRO A 358 3.86 12.51 9.65
C PRO A 358 4.43 11.80 10.89
N THR A 359 4.47 12.47 12.04
CA THR A 359 4.99 11.90 13.29
C THR A 359 4.25 10.64 13.70
N ASN A 360 2.91 10.64 13.61
CA ASN A 360 2.09 9.49 13.94
C ASN A 360 2.43 8.30 13.03
N VAL A 361 2.48 8.50 11.72
CA VAL A 361 2.71 7.40 10.77
C VAL A 361 4.14 6.87 10.84
N ILE A 362 5.16 7.72 11.03
CA ILE A 362 6.55 7.29 11.28
C ILE A 362 6.63 6.36 12.49
N SER A 363 5.87 6.63 13.55
CA SER A 363 5.87 5.79 14.76
C SER A 363 5.20 4.42 14.55
N ILE A 364 4.22 4.34 13.66
CA ILE A 364 3.46 3.11 13.37
C ILE A 364 4.23 2.19 12.41
N THR A 365 5.01 2.75 11.48
CA THR A 365 5.67 2.01 10.41
C THR A 365 7.00 1.38 10.84
N ASP A 366 7.46 0.40 10.08
CA ASP A 366 8.71 -0.35 10.31
C ASP A 366 9.92 0.34 9.66
N GLY A 367 9.77 1.59 9.26
CA GLY A 367 10.79 2.42 8.64
C GLY A 367 10.18 3.46 7.72
N GLN A 368 11.05 4.29 7.15
CA GLN A 368 10.64 5.35 6.21
C GLN A 368 11.68 5.57 5.11
N ILE A 369 11.19 5.85 3.92
CA ILE A 369 11.94 6.35 2.77
C ILE A 369 11.63 7.84 2.67
N TYR A 370 12.60 8.68 3.00
CA TYR A 370 12.45 10.14 2.98
C TYR A 370 12.93 10.72 1.66
N LEU A 371 12.05 11.46 0.98
CA LEU A 371 12.33 12.15 -0.27
C LEU A 371 12.52 13.64 -0.02
N GLU A 372 13.67 14.15 -0.43
CA GLU A 372 14.07 15.53 -0.19
C GLU A 372 13.98 16.38 -1.45
N SER A 373 13.31 17.55 -1.34
CA SER A 373 13.09 18.46 -2.46
C SER A 373 14.41 19.03 -3.01
N SER A 374 15.40 19.25 -2.15
CA SER A 374 16.74 19.75 -2.55
C SER A 374 17.46 18.77 -3.48
N LEU A 375 17.43 17.46 -3.16
CA LEU A 375 18.00 16.40 -3.99
C LEU A 375 17.24 16.26 -5.32
N PHE A 376 15.90 16.35 -5.27
CA PHE A 376 15.07 16.30 -6.47
C PHE A 376 15.40 17.42 -7.45
N ASN A 377 15.54 18.65 -6.94
CA ASN A 377 15.88 19.83 -7.73
C ASN A 377 17.33 19.80 -8.23
N ALA A 378 18.24 19.16 -7.49
CA ALA A 378 19.61 18.93 -7.91
C ALA A 378 19.76 17.82 -8.99
N GLY A 379 18.65 17.15 -9.35
CA GLY A 379 18.64 16.11 -10.40
C GLY A 379 18.89 14.68 -9.90
N PHE A 380 19.07 14.49 -8.59
CA PHE A 380 19.15 13.15 -8.00
C PHE A 380 17.77 12.52 -7.94
N ARG A 381 17.53 11.50 -8.77
CA ARG A 381 16.23 10.82 -8.88
C ARG A 381 16.42 9.30 -8.91
N PRO A 382 15.81 8.57 -7.93
CA PRO A 382 14.92 9.03 -6.87
C PRO A 382 15.65 9.91 -5.83
N ALA A 383 14.96 10.92 -5.32
CA ALA A 383 15.51 11.94 -4.41
C ALA A 383 15.58 11.46 -2.95
N ILE A 384 16.09 10.27 -2.72
CA ILE A 384 16.10 9.60 -1.42
C ILE A 384 17.24 10.16 -0.56
N ASN A 385 16.90 10.72 0.59
CA ASN A 385 17.87 11.04 1.62
C ASN A 385 18.19 9.79 2.45
N VAL A 386 19.33 9.17 2.16
CA VAL A 386 19.77 7.92 2.80
C VAL A 386 20.09 8.10 4.29
N GLY A 387 20.47 9.31 4.71
CA GLY A 387 20.84 9.62 6.09
C GLY A 387 19.69 9.48 7.09
N ILE A 388 18.49 9.94 6.69
CA ILE A 388 17.28 9.93 7.53
C ILE A 388 16.29 8.83 7.14
N SER A 389 16.56 8.10 6.07
CA SER A 389 15.78 6.94 5.66
C SER A 389 16.24 5.69 6.42
N VAL A 390 15.28 4.90 6.91
CA VAL A 390 15.55 3.74 7.75
C VAL A 390 14.63 2.58 7.37
N SER A 391 15.17 1.37 7.28
CA SER A 391 14.40 0.13 7.32
C SER A 391 14.74 -0.62 8.60
N ARG A 392 13.74 -0.89 9.44
CA ARG A 392 13.94 -1.64 10.71
C ARG A 392 14.14 -3.13 10.46
N VAL A 393 13.73 -3.66 9.32
CA VAL A 393 13.96 -5.05 8.91
C VAL A 393 15.39 -5.20 8.36
N GLY A 394 15.85 -4.24 7.60
CA GLY A 394 17.23 -4.14 7.12
C GLY A 394 17.67 -5.38 6.32
N GLY A 395 18.90 -5.82 6.52
CA GLY A 395 19.51 -6.92 5.76
C GLY A 395 18.83 -8.29 5.89
N SER A 396 17.81 -8.45 6.76
CA SER A 396 16.97 -9.66 6.79
C SER A 396 16.03 -9.74 5.57
N ALA A 397 15.72 -8.58 4.97
CA ALA A 397 14.92 -8.45 3.76
C ALA A 397 15.76 -8.29 2.48
N GLN A 398 17.01 -8.69 2.49
CA GLN A 398 17.89 -8.66 1.32
C GLN A 398 18.29 -10.07 0.88
N VAL A 399 18.44 -10.25 -0.41
CA VAL A 399 19.12 -11.45 -0.95
C VAL A 399 20.59 -11.42 -0.52
N LYS A 400 21.19 -12.61 -0.30
CA LYS A 400 22.55 -12.71 0.26
C LYS A 400 23.60 -12.03 -0.59
N SER A 401 23.49 -12.06 -1.92
CA SER A 401 24.36 -11.36 -2.87
C SER A 401 24.31 -9.84 -2.67
N MET A 402 23.12 -9.25 -2.59
CA MET A 402 22.93 -7.82 -2.32
C MET A 402 23.50 -7.44 -0.94
N LYS A 403 23.19 -8.21 0.10
CA LYS A 403 23.72 -7.96 1.45
C LYS A 403 25.25 -7.92 1.50
N LYS A 404 25.91 -8.80 0.73
CA LYS A 404 27.37 -8.87 0.66
C LYS A 404 27.98 -7.63 -0.05
N VAL A 405 27.32 -7.15 -1.10
CA VAL A 405 27.82 -6.03 -1.93
C VAL A 405 27.44 -4.67 -1.34
N ALA A 406 26.20 -4.52 -0.91
CA ALA A 406 25.67 -3.23 -0.46
C ALA A 406 25.91 -2.93 1.02
N GLY A 407 26.51 -3.87 1.78
CA GLY A 407 26.70 -3.75 3.23
C GLY A 407 27.44 -2.50 3.69
N THR A 408 28.39 -2.01 2.90
CA THR A 408 29.17 -0.79 3.19
C THR A 408 28.60 0.47 2.53
N LEU A 409 27.75 0.33 1.52
CA LEU A 409 27.30 1.45 0.68
C LEU A 409 26.65 2.58 1.49
N LYS A 410 25.82 2.23 2.48
CA LYS A 410 25.17 3.22 3.35
C LYS A 410 26.18 3.99 4.20
N ILE A 411 27.24 3.33 4.67
CA ILE A 411 28.33 3.95 5.45
C ILE A 411 29.16 4.84 4.55
N ASP A 412 29.55 4.35 3.37
CA ASP A 412 30.30 5.11 2.36
C ASP A 412 29.54 6.39 1.97
N GLN A 413 28.23 6.29 1.83
CA GLN A 413 27.37 7.43 1.48
C GLN A 413 27.24 8.44 2.63
N ALA A 414 27.17 7.99 3.87
CA ALA A 414 27.16 8.86 5.04
C ALA A 414 28.48 9.63 5.17
N GLN A 415 29.63 8.94 4.99
CA GLN A 415 30.96 9.57 5.00
C GLN A 415 31.10 10.60 3.86
N TYR A 416 30.61 10.26 2.67
CA TYR A 416 30.61 11.21 1.55
C TYR A 416 29.84 12.50 1.90
N ASN A 417 28.63 12.39 2.46
CA ASN A 417 27.81 13.55 2.79
C ASN A 417 28.49 14.45 3.85
N GLU A 418 29.13 13.86 4.85
CA GLU A 418 29.90 14.61 5.84
C GLU A 418 31.10 15.34 5.20
N LEU A 419 31.89 14.63 4.39
CA LEU A 419 33.05 15.20 3.73
C LEU A 419 32.67 16.25 2.68
N GLU A 420 31.55 16.07 1.97
CA GLU A 420 31.05 17.06 1.02
C GLU A 420 30.71 18.39 1.71
N ALA A 421 30.06 18.32 2.89
CA ALA A 421 29.77 19.49 3.68
C ALA A 421 31.04 20.24 4.10
N PHE A 422 32.08 19.52 4.52
CA PHE A 422 33.39 20.11 4.86
C PHE A 422 34.15 20.66 3.64
N SER A 423 34.07 20.00 2.51
CA SER A 423 34.79 20.39 1.29
C SER A 423 34.39 21.78 0.75
N LYS A 424 33.17 22.23 1.10
CA LYS A 424 32.69 23.58 0.74
C LYS A 424 33.41 24.70 1.51
N PHE A 425 34.09 24.37 2.63
CA PHE A 425 34.73 25.33 3.51
C PHE A 425 36.27 25.22 3.53
N SER A 426 36.86 24.15 2.97
CA SER A 426 38.29 23.90 2.98
C SER A 426 38.86 23.83 1.57
N SER A 427 39.93 24.57 1.30
CA SER A 427 40.63 24.59 0.01
C SER A 427 41.72 23.51 -0.11
N ASP A 428 42.23 23.00 1.02
CA ASP A 428 43.28 21.96 1.06
C ASP A 428 42.67 20.62 1.52
N MET A 429 42.57 19.68 0.59
CA MET A 429 42.16 18.31 0.86
C MET A 429 43.31 17.34 0.70
N ASP A 430 43.45 16.40 1.64
CA ASP A 430 44.37 15.30 1.50
C ASP A 430 43.90 14.30 0.42
N LYS A 431 44.80 13.48 -0.11
CA LYS A 431 44.50 12.53 -1.19
C LYS A 431 43.43 11.53 -0.84
N VAL A 432 43.39 11.08 0.41
CA VAL A 432 42.41 10.06 0.87
C VAL A 432 40.99 10.64 0.88
N THR A 433 40.83 11.86 1.41
CA THR A 433 39.57 12.60 1.39
C THR A 433 39.09 12.86 -0.05
N ALA A 434 40.01 13.26 -0.95
CA ALA A 434 39.68 13.48 -2.36
C ALA A 434 39.20 12.18 -3.05
N MET A 435 39.84 11.04 -2.80
CA MET A 435 39.40 9.73 -3.31
C MET A 435 38.05 9.31 -2.77
N THR A 436 37.79 9.52 -1.48
CA THR A 436 36.50 9.21 -0.85
C THR A 436 35.36 10.05 -1.44
N LEU A 437 35.61 11.34 -1.65
CA LEU A 437 34.67 12.25 -2.31
C LEU A 437 34.40 11.87 -3.77
N ASP A 438 35.43 11.49 -4.52
CA ASP A 438 35.28 11.05 -5.91
C ASP A 438 34.46 9.75 -6.00
N LYS A 439 34.80 8.74 -5.17
CA LYS A 439 34.02 7.51 -5.05
C LYS A 439 32.55 7.80 -4.73
N GLY A 440 32.28 8.67 -3.74
CA GLY A 440 30.91 9.01 -3.32
C GLY A 440 30.13 9.72 -4.42
N ARG A 441 30.74 10.65 -5.16
CA ARG A 441 30.12 11.32 -6.32
C ARG A 441 29.71 10.31 -7.41
N LYS A 442 30.60 9.36 -7.73
CA LYS A 442 30.34 8.32 -8.73
C LYS A 442 29.25 7.35 -8.25
N ASN A 443 29.25 6.96 -6.98
CA ASN A 443 28.19 6.16 -6.40
C ASN A 443 26.84 6.89 -6.44
N ASN A 444 26.80 8.21 -6.20
CA ASN A 444 25.57 9.00 -6.36
C ASN A 444 25.05 8.95 -7.81
N GLN A 445 25.93 9.04 -8.81
CA GLN A 445 25.52 8.89 -10.21
C GLN A 445 24.98 7.50 -10.52
N LEU A 446 25.58 6.44 -9.97
CA LEU A 446 25.07 5.08 -10.12
C LEU A 446 23.67 4.89 -9.51
N LEU A 447 23.35 5.60 -8.44
CA LEU A 447 22.05 5.48 -7.77
C LEU A 447 20.93 6.20 -8.53
N ILE A 448 21.25 7.09 -9.48
CA ILE A 448 20.26 7.72 -10.35
C ILE A 448 19.61 6.66 -11.22
N GLN A 449 18.28 6.72 -11.31
CA GLN A 449 17.46 5.78 -12.07
C GLN A 449 16.25 6.49 -12.67
N PRO A 450 15.95 6.31 -13.97
CA PRO A 450 14.78 6.91 -14.59
C PRO A 450 13.49 6.27 -14.06
N GLN A 451 12.40 7.01 -14.12
CA GLN A 451 11.06 6.51 -13.74
C GLN A 451 10.60 5.38 -14.67
N TYR A 452 9.81 4.46 -14.11
CA TYR A 452 9.20 3.32 -14.82
C TYR A 452 10.24 2.40 -15.50
N SER A 453 11.39 2.29 -14.88
CA SER A 453 12.52 1.47 -15.34
C SER A 453 13.14 0.71 -14.15
N PRO A 454 12.37 -0.14 -13.47
CA PRO A 454 12.92 -0.96 -12.40
C PRO A 454 13.98 -1.92 -12.95
N MET A 455 15.02 -2.18 -12.15
CA MET A 455 16.18 -3.00 -12.52
C MET A 455 16.14 -4.34 -11.79
N PRO A 456 16.38 -5.47 -12.48
CA PRO A 456 16.49 -6.78 -11.83
C PRO A 456 17.62 -6.83 -10.78
N VAL A 457 17.41 -7.61 -9.72
CA VAL A 457 18.35 -7.68 -8.58
C VAL A 457 19.78 -8.07 -8.99
N GLY A 458 19.92 -9.05 -9.91
CA GLY A 458 21.25 -9.46 -10.38
C GLY A 458 22.04 -8.32 -11.01
N GLU A 459 21.36 -7.50 -11.81
CA GLU A 459 21.96 -6.32 -12.44
C GLU A 459 22.30 -5.24 -11.40
N GLN A 460 21.42 -5.02 -10.42
CA GLN A 460 21.69 -4.10 -9.31
C GLN A 460 22.94 -4.52 -8.54
N VAL A 461 23.05 -5.81 -8.19
CA VAL A 461 24.22 -6.34 -7.46
C VAL A 461 25.50 -6.15 -8.27
N ALA A 462 25.48 -6.47 -9.57
CA ALA A 462 26.65 -6.36 -10.44
C ALA A 462 27.15 -4.90 -10.55
N ILE A 463 26.24 -3.95 -10.78
CA ILE A 463 26.64 -2.54 -10.92
C ILE A 463 27.03 -1.89 -9.58
N LEU A 464 26.36 -2.25 -8.49
CA LEU A 464 26.73 -1.76 -7.15
C LEU A 464 28.07 -2.34 -6.68
N TYR A 465 28.44 -3.54 -7.13
CA TYR A 465 29.78 -4.10 -6.91
C TYR A 465 30.84 -3.17 -7.52
N CYS A 466 30.65 -2.68 -8.75
CA CYS A 466 31.57 -1.73 -9.38
C CYS A 466 31.73 -0.44 -8.55
N GLY A 467 30.63 0.07 -7.98
CA GLY A 467 30.65 1.28 -7.14
C GLY A 467 31.36 1.06 -5.80
N THR A 468 31.01 0.00 -5.07
CA THR A 468 31.59 -0.28 -3.75
C THR A 468 33.08 -0.63 -3.80
N HIS A 469 33.53 -1.27 -4.86
CA HIS A 469 34.95 -1.62 -5.08
C HIS A 469 35.72 -0.56 -5.85
N ALA A 470 35.14 0.63 -6.10
CA ALA A 470 35.77 1.77 -6.78
C ALA A 470 36.35 1.42 -8.18
N LEU A 471 35.71 0.49 -8.91
CA LEU A 471 36.20 0.06 -10.24
C LEU A 471 36.11 1.16 -11.31
N MET A 472 35.44 2.27 -11.00
CA MET A 472 35.29 3.45 -11.87
C MET A 472 36.20 4.60 -11.46
N ALA A 473 37.30 4.35 -10.70
CA ALA A 473 38.15 5.41 -10.16
C ALA A 473 38.70 6.35 -11.25
N ASP A 474 39.05 5.81 -12.40
CA ASP A 474 39.67 6.55 -13.50
C ASP A 474 38.67 7.25 -14.44
N LEU A 475 37.36 7.01 -14.27
CA LEU A 475 36.31 7.65 -15.07
C LEU A 475 35.96 9.04 -14.52
N ARG A 476 35.52 9.94 -15.40
CA ARG A 476 34.86 11.19 -14.97
C ARG A 476 33.42 10.90 -14.51
N VAL A 477 32.89 11.77 -13.66
CA VAL A 477 31.53 11.62 -13.11
C VAL A 477 30.45 11.59 -14.20
N ASP A 478 30.63 12.37 -15.28
CA ASP A 478 29.70 12.41 -16.42
C ASP A 478 29.70 11.12 -17.27
N GLN A 479 30.75 10.31 -17.20
CA GLN A 479 30.87 9.03 -17.91
C GLN A 479 30.22 7.84 -17.16
N VAL A 480 29.86 8.00 -15.89
CA VAL A 480 29.36 6.89 -15.05
C VAL A 480 28.06 6.30 -15.57
N ILE A 481 27.15 7.11 -16.10
CA ILE A 481 25.88 6.62 -16.66
C ILE A 481 26.13 5.85 -17.97
N GLU A 482 27.01 6.33 -18.83
CA GLU A 482 27.43 5.61 -20.06
C GLU A 482 28.08 4.28 -19.70
N PHE A 483 29.01 4.29 -18.74
CA PHE A 483 29.62 3.08 -18.21
C PHE A 483 28.57 2.08 -17.71
N GLN A 484 27.63 2.52 -16.88
CA GLN A 484 26.54 1.64 -16.35
C GLN A 484 25.79 0.95 -17.47
N ASN A 485 25.36 1.69 -18.49
CA ASN A 485 24.58 1.14 -19.60
C ASN A 485 25.38 0.11 -20.38
N LEU A 486 26.60 0.44 -20.78
CA LEU A 486 27.49 -0.46 -21.52
C LEU A 486 27.88 -1.70 -20.71
N PHE A 487 28.12 -1.54 -19.41
CA PHE A 487 28.44 -2.64 -18.51
C PHE A 487 27.26 -3.63 -18.39
N LEU A 488 26.07 -3.14 -18.15
CA LEU A 488 24.89 -3.99 -18.07
C LEU A 488 24.57 -4.67 -19.39
N ASP A 489 24.74 -4.00 -20.52
CA ASP A 489 24.54 -4.59 -21.85
C ASP A 489 25.53 -5.74 -22.10
N ARG A 490 26.79 -5.58 -21.72
CA ARG A 490 27.81 -6.66 -21.80
C ARG A 490 27.48 -7.82 -20.89
N MET A 491 27.10 -7.53 -19.63
CA MET A 491 26.73 -8.57 -18.67
C MET A 491 25.53 -9.37 -19.15
N ARG A 492 24.52 -8.73 -19.72
CA ARG A 492 23.35 -9.41 -20.32
C ARG A 492 23.73 -10.26 -21.54
N ALA A 493 24.64 -9.78 -22.38
CA ALA A 493 25.01 -10.47 -23.61
C ALA A 493 25.92 -11.66 -23.38
N SER A 494 26.83 -11.60 -22.40
CA SER A 494 27.91 -12.57 -22.25
C SER A 494 27.91 -13.34 -20.92
N HIS A 495 27.21 -12.83 -19.88
CA HIS A 495 27.28 -13.34 -18.51
C HIS A 495 25.91 -13.37 -17.84
N GLN A 496 24.86 -13.73 -18.60
CA GLN A 496 23.49 -13.80 -18.08
C GLN A 496 23.36 -14.81 -16.93
N ASP A 497 24.13 -15.91 -17.00
CA ASP A 497 24.22 -16.92 -15.95
C ASP A 497 24.67 -16.35 -14.61
N ILE A 498 25.65 -15.43 -14.62
CA ILE A 498 26.13 -14.74 -13.42
C ILE A 498 25.03 -13.82 -12.88
N LEU A 499 24.35 -13.07 -13.75
CA LEU A 499 23.25 -12.19 -13.33
C LEU A 499 22.10 -12.97 -12.69
N ASP A 500 21.76 -14.13 -13.24
CA ASP A 500 20.71 -15.02 -12.71
C ASP A 500 21.09 -15.57 -11.33
N GLU A 501 22.34 -16.01 -11.15
CA GLU A 501 22.86 -16.48 -9.86
C GLU A 501 22.88 -15.35 -8.81
N LEU A 502 23.32 -14.16 -9.19
CA LEU A 502 23.30 -12.97 -8.33
C LEU A 502 21.84 -12.62 -7.93
N GLY A 503 20.92 -12.68 -8.88
CA GLY A 503 19.50 -12.48 -8.65
C GLY A 503 18.88 -13.53 -7.71
N ALA A 504 19.34 -14.77 -7.79
CA ALA A 504 18.96 -15.86 -6.88
C ALA A 504 19.63 -15.75 -5.49
N GLY A 505 20.43 -14.71 -5.25
CA GLY A 505 21.10 -14.45 -3.97
C GLY A 505 22.41 -15.22 -3.78
N ARG A 506 22.93 -15.86 -4.82
CA ARG A 506 24.22 -16.55 -4.79
C ARG A 506 25.29 -15.67 -5.44
N MET A 507 26.51 -15.73 -4.91
CA MET A 507 27.69 -15.06 -5.48
C MET A 507 28.66 -16.16 -5.90
N PRO A 508 28.70 -16.57 -7.18
CA PRO A 508 29.65 -17.57 -7.68
C PRO A 508 31.10 -17.09 -7.45
N ASP A 509 32.02 -18.01 -7.15
CA ASP A 509 33.42 -17.66 -6.85
C ASP A 509 34.11 -16.93 -8.00
N GLY A 510 33.74 -17.18 -9.24
CA GLY A 510 34.28 -16.50 -10.42
C GLY A 510 33.60 -15.17 -10.76
N ALA A 511 32.47 -14.83 -10.17
CA ALA A 511 31.70 -13.64 -10.53
C ALA A 511 32.46 -12.32 -10.25
N PRO A 512 33.15 -12.13 -9.11
CA PRO A 512 33.94 -10.93 -8.87
C PRO A 512 34.98 -10.68 -9.96
N ALA A 513 35.75 -11.72 -10.34
CA ALA A 513 36.82 -11.60 -11.36
C ALA A 513 36.26 -11.22 -12.75
N VAL A 514 35.07 -11.75 -13.10
CA VAL A 514 34.40 -11.39 -14.36
C VAL A 514 33.92 -9.94 -14.32
N ILE A 515 33.26 -9.51 -13.23
CA ILE A 515 32.79 -8.14 -13.07
C ILE A 515 33.98 -7.15 -13.13
N GLU A 516 35.06 -7.44 -12.42
CA GLU A 516 36.28 -6.60 -12.41
C GLU A 516 36.92 -6.49 -13.78
N LYS A 517 37.03 -7.62 -14.53
CA LYS A 517 37.57 -7.64 -15.88
C LYS A 517 36.72 -6.81 -16.84
N GLU A 518 35.41 -7.06 -16.89
CA GLU A 518 34.51 -6.32 -17.79
C GLU A 518 34.48 -4.83 -17.46
N ALA A 519 34.55 -4.47 -16.17
CA ALA A 519 34.64 -3.09 -15.73
C ALA A 519 35.93 -2.43 -16.17
N ALA A 520 37.08 -3.10 -15.99
CA ALA A 520 38.38 -2.58 -16.40
C ALA A 520 38.46 -2.37 -17.92
N ASP A 521 38.00 -3.33 -18.72
CA ASP A 521 37.98 -3.24 -20.18
C ASP A 521 37.14 -2.05 -20.67
N LEU A 522 35.98 -1.82 -20.02
CA LEU A 522 35.11 -0.69 -20.34
C LEU A 522 35.68 0.66 -19.90
N CYS A 523 36.31 0.73 -18.73
CA CYS A 523 36.99 1.94 -18.27
C CYS A 523 38.08 2.34 -19.24
N ASN A 524 38.94 1.40 -19.66
CA ASN A 524 39.99 1.66 -20.66
C ASN A 524 39.43 2.16 -21.99
N MET A 525 38.32 1.58 -22.45
CA MET A 525 37.64 2.02 -23.68
C MET A 525 37.10 3.45 -23.57
N LEU A 526 36.47 3.78 -22.44
CA LEU A 526 35.86 5.10 -22.22
C LEU A 526 36.90 6.21 -22.01
N ILE A 527 38.05 5.89 -21.40
CA ILE A 527 39.18 6.82 -21.25
C ILE A 527 39.81 7.13 -22.61
N GLN A 528 39.94 6.13 -23.50
CA GLN A 528 40.54 6.33 -24.85
C GLN A 528 39.60 7.10 -25.80
N LYS A 529 38.33 7.22 -25.51
CA LYS A 529 37.36 7.99 -26.32
C LYS A 529 37.48 9.51 -26.12
N VAL A 530 38.20 9.97 -25.10
CA VAL A 530 38.41 11.38 -24.76
C VAL A 530 39.76 11.84 -25.25
#